data_cc1b614b88887e35cb4841d4e95269f7
#
_entry.id   cc1b614b88887e35cb4841d4e95269f7
#
_cell.length_a   1.000
_cell.length_b   1.000
_cell.length_c   1.000
_cell.angle_alpha   90.00
_cell.angle_beta   90.00
_cell.angle_gamma   90.00
#
_symmetry.space_group_name_H-M   'P 1'
#
loop_
_entity.id
_entity.type
_entity.pdbx_description
1 polymer ?
#
loop_
_entity_poly.entity_id
_entity_poly.type
_entity_poly.pdbx_seq_one_letter_code
_entity_poly.pdbx_strand_id
1 'polypeptide(L)'
;MFKNYYLLKLLIFIFFSSNVFASEKILGPGDDKTGYDSENYTTKSSSIKQRIGKKYDISEFAYIKQLGLPKLKLNQERNVFLKKAELGKKLFFDRRLSINNTFSCAMCHIPEQGFTNNELQTAVGIEGRSNLRNSPTLLNVVYNKFLFHDGREFSLQNQIWQPLLAHSEMAMPSIGFIIKKLKLIDGYIEIFEDAYPRKGISVETISDAIASYEMTLISGNSKFDQWFYGKDNKAISDDAKKGFEIFAGKGNCIACHAVNKDHALFIDNKFHNTGIGYVNSMGGENKNGKKRVQLSPGNYVDVDVEIISLSLIHI
;
A
#
# COMPACT_ATOMS: atom_id res chain seq x y z
N MET A 1 -59.22 32.05 -26.19
CA MET A 1 -59.19 31.45 -24.91
C MET A 1 -58.38 30.14 -24.99
N PHE A 2 -57.15 30.15 -25.54
CA PHE A 2 -56.25 29.01 -25.61
C PHE A 2 -54.84 29.56 -25.88
N LYS A 3 -54.14 30.03 -24.85
CA LYS A 3 -52.73 30.48 -24.99
C LYS A 3 -51.83 30.33 -23.76
N ASN A 4 -52.25 29.59 -22.73
CA ASN A 4 -51.45 29.49 -21.49
C ASN A 4 -51.17 28.07 -21.00
N TYR A 5 -51.22 27.04 -21.86
CA TYR A 5 -50.96 25.64 -21.45
C TYR A 5 -49.58 25.11 -21.85
N TYR A 6 -48.77 25.85 -22.60
CA TYR A 6 -47.47 25.39 -23.07
C TYR A 6 -46.26 25.89 -22.25
N LEU A 7 -46.48 26.92 -21.40
CA LEU A 7 -45.38 27.42 -20.57
C LEU A 7 -45.18 26.65 -19.24
N LEU A 8 -46.18 25.87 -18.82
CA LEU A 8 -46.06 25.12 -17.52
C LEU A 8 -45.44 23.73 -17.69
N LYS A 9 -45.32 23.21 -18.90
CA LYS A 9 -44.65 21.92 -19.18
C LYS A 9 -43.14 22.05 -19.44
N LEU A 10 -42.64 23.26 -19.68
CA LEU A 10 -41.21 23.48 -19.94
C LEU A 10 -40.41 23.73 -18.68
N LEU A 11 -41.05 24.03 -17.55
CA LEU A 11 -40.39 24.28 -16.26
C LEU A 11 -40.19 23.04 -15.40
N ILE A 12 -40.79 21.90 -15.78
CA ILE A 12 -40.64 20.63 -15.03
C ILE A 12 -39.49 19.76 -15.57
N PHE A 13 -38.95 20.11 -16.76
CA PHE A 13 -37.87 19.30 -17.37
C PHE A 13 -36.45 19.81 -17.11
N ILE A 14 -36.28 20.95 -16.42
CA ILE A 14 -34.93 21.53 -16.12
C ILE A 14 -34.41 21.14 -14.72
N PHE A 15 -35.20 20.44 -13.90
CA PHE A 15 -34.79 20.06 -12.53
C PHE A 15 -34.35 18.62 -12.38
N PHE A 16 -34.15 17.84 -13.46
CA PHE A 16 -33.79 16.42 -13.36
C PHE A 16 -32.48 16.05 -14.07
N SER A 17 -31.65 17.01 -14.44
CA SER A 17 -30.36 16.70 -15.08
C SER A 17 -29.12 17.22 -14.32
N SER A 18 -29.23 17.38 -13.01
CA SER A 18 -28.05 17.65 -12.15
C SER A 18 -27.87 16.61 -11.03
N ASN A 19 -28.19 15.36 -11.28
CA ASN A 19 -27.62 14.28 -10.53
C ASN A 19 -26.44 13.72 -11.33
N VAL A 20 -25.31 14.48 -11.30
CA VAL A 20 -24.30 14.17 -10.34
C VAL A 20 -23.81 12.74 -10.50
N PHE A 21 -22.80 12.57 -11.25
CA PHE A 21 -21.76 11.64 -10.84
C PHE A 21 -21.25 12.15 -9.49
N ALA A 22 -21.89 11.74 -8.42
CA ALA A 22 -21.25 11.71 -7.11
C ALA A 22 -20.02 10.84 -7.31
N SER A 23 -18.85 11.47 -7.37
CA SER A 23 -17.60 10.77 -7.30
C SER A 23 -17.70 9.85 -6.08
N GLU A 24 -17.69 8.53 -6.31
CA GLU A 24 -17.53 7.59 -5.20
C GLU A 24 -16.38 8.14 -4.35
N LYS A 25 -16.70 8.54 -3.13
CA LYS A 25 -15.66 8.79 -2.14
C LYS A 25 -14.89 7.48 -2.07
N ILE A 26 -13.59 7.53 -2.27
CA ILE A 26 -12.70 6.37 -2.10
C ILE A 26 -12.83 5.80 -0.71
N LEU A 27 -13.21 6.64 0.23
CA LEU A 27 -13.52 6.36 1.61
C LEU A 27 -15.05 6.27 1.74
N GLY A 28 -15.55 5.20 2.32
CA GLY A 28 -16.97 4.99 2.62
C GLY A 28 -17.52 5.92 3.71
N PRO A 29 -18.82 5.85 4.02
CA PRO A 29 -19.39 6.58 5.15
C PRO A 29 -18.67 6.17 6.45
N GLY A 30 -17.95 7.09 7.07
CA GLY A 30 -17.14 6.85 8.27
C GLY A 30 -15.63 6.90 8.08
N ASP A 31 -15.14 6.88 6.83
CA ASP A 31 -13.72 7.04 6.54
C ASP A 31 -13.24 8.49 6.63
N ASP A 32 -14.16 9.44 6.73
CA ASP A 32 -13.92 10.83 7.12
C ASP A 32 -13.76 10.98 8.64
N LYS A 33 -14.00 9.91 9.40
CA LYS A 33 -13.65 9.84 10.80
C LYS A 33 -12.14 9.65 10.96
N THR A 34 -11.57 10.47 11.81
CA THR A 34 -10.15 10.43 12.14
C THR A 34 -9.85 9.22 13.05
N GLY A 35 -9.73 8.04 12.46
CA GLY A 35 -9.40 6.82 13.19
C GLY A 35 -10.58 6.22 13.96
N TYR A 36 -10.27 5.30 14.84
CA TYR A 36 -11.27 4.73 15.74
C TYR A 36 -11.79 5.83 16.67
N ASP A 37 -13.03 6.28 16.44
CA ASP A 37 -13.76 7.16 17.35
C ASP A 37 -14.14 6.39 18.63
N SER A 38 -13.14 6.09 19.44
CA SER A 38 -13.38 5.95 20.86
C SER A 38 -13.18 7.34 21.47
N GLU A 39 -14.00 7.73 22.42
CA GLU A 39 -13.94 9.05 23.09
C GLU A 39 -12.53 9.45 23.57
N ASN A 40 -11.58 8.52 23.58
CA ASN A 40 -10.23 8.67 24.09
C ASN A 40 -9.12 8.47 23.04
N TYR A 41 -9.44 8.16 21.78
CA TYR A 41 -8.43 7.92 20.75
C TYR A 41 -8.61 8.86 19.57
N THR A 42 -7.76 9.89 19.50
CA THR A 42 -7.64 10.76 18.33
C THR A 42 -6.39 10.41 17.56
N THR A 43 -6.53 9.87 16.35
CA THR A 43 -5.35 9.72 15.48
C THR A 43 -4.82 11.10 15.10
N LYS A 44 -3.54 11.34 15.39
CA LYS A 44 -2.82 12.56 15.02
C LYS A 44 -2.18 12.45 13.64
N SER A 45 -2.57 11.46 12.83
CA SER A 45 -2.00 11.26 11.51
C SER A 45 -2.23 12.50 10.63
N SER A 46 -1.14 13.17 10.28
CA SER A 46 -1.18 14.32 9.35
C SER A 46 -1.62 13.90 7.95
N SER A 47 -1.36 12.65 7.55
CA SER A 47 -1.74 12.11 6.25
C SER A 47 -3.26 11.95 6.12
N ILE A 48 -3.96 11.54 7.18
CA ILE A 48 -5.42 11.47 7.18
C ILE A 48 -6.01 12.87 7.04
N LYS A 49 -5.52 13.86 7.82
CA LYS A 49 -5.97 15.25 7.74
C LYS A 49 -5.81 15.85 6.34
N GLN A 50 -4.73 15.49 5.63
CA GLN A 50 -4.47 15.96 4.28
C GLN A 50 -5.39 15.34 3.23
N ARG A 51 -5.96 14.17 3.51
CA ARG A 51 -6.84 13.43 2.59
C ARG A 51 -8.32 13.71 2.76
N ILE A 52 -8.74 14.24 3.92
CA ILE A 52 -10.14 14.56 4.18
C ILE A 52 -10.69 15.46 3.06
N GLY A 53 -11.71 14.98 2.35
CA GLY A 53 -12.35 15.70 1.26
C GLY A 53 -11.56 15.77 -0.06
N LYS A 54 -10.39 15.16 -0.18
CA LYS A 54 -9.62 15.11 -1.42
C LYS A 54 -9.85 13.78 -2.14
N LYS A 55 -10.24 13.87 -3.41
CA LYS A 55 -10.28 12.70 -4.29
C LYS A 55 -8.83 12.27 -4.57
N TYR A 56 -8.50 11.02 -4.29
CA TYR A 56 -7.21 10.44 -4.65
C TYR A 56 -7.20 10.19 -6.16
N ASP A 57 -6.52 11.03 -6.91
CA ASP A 57 -6.33 10.83 -8.34
C ASP A 57 -5.05 10.01 -8.57
N ILE A 58 -5.22 8.76 -8.97
CA ILE A 58 -4.11 7.86 -9.32
C ILE A 58 -3.23 8.49 -10.41
N SER A 59 -3.81 9.29 -11.33
CA SER A 59 -3.08 9.89 -12.43
C SER A 59 -2.03 10.90 -11.98
N GLU A 60 -2.26 11.62 -10.89
CA GLU A 60 -1.31 12.61 -10.38
C GLU A 60 -0.01 11.94 -9.90
N PHE A 61 -0.10 10.77 -9.28
CA PHE A 61 1.07 10.10 -8.69
C PHE A 61 1.91 9.33 -9.72
N ALA A 62 1.29 8.74 -10.72
CA ALA A 62 1.98 7.89 -11.69
C ALA A 62 2.86 8.68 -12.69
N TYR A 63 2.62 9.98 -12.88
CA TYR A 63 3.21 10.74 -13.97
C TYR A 63 3.90 12.04 -13.58
N ILE A 64 3.72 12.52 -12.37
CA ILE A 64 4.45 13.68 -11.88
C ILE A 64 5.81 13.17 -11.40
N LYS A 65 6.88 13.65 -12.05
CA LYS A 65 8.23 13.45 -11.51
C LYS A 65 8.28 14.05 -10.12
N GLN A 66 8.27 13.21 -9.13
CA GLN A 66 8.44 13.66 -7.76
C GLN A 66 9.91 13.88 -7.47
N LEU A 67 10.21 15.01 -6.84
CA LEU A 67 11.56 15.33 -6.42
C LEU A 67 12.07 14.24 -5.46
N GLY A 68 13.33 13.86 -5.62
CA GLY A 68 13.96 12.84 -4.77
C GLY A 68 13.69 11.39 -5.18
N LEU A 69 12.89 11.15 -6.23
CA LEU A 69 12.63 9.80 -6.73
C LEU A 69 13.18 9.59 -8.15
N PRO A 70 13.57 8.36 -8.50
CA PRO A 70 13.88 8.00 -9.87
C PRO A 70 12.70 8.23 -10.80
N LYS A 71 12.95 8.48 -12.08
CA LYS A 71 11.87 8.57 -13.07
C LYS A 71 11.23 7.20 -13.26
N LEU A 72 9.93 7.11 -13.02
CA LEU A 72 9.17 5.91 -13.32
C LEU A 72 9.12 5.70 -14.84
N LYS A 73 9.58 4.52 -15.29
CA LYS A 73 9.51 4.12 -16.69
C LYS A 73 8.28 3.23 -16.87
N LEU A 74 7.34 3.67 -17.67
CA LEU A 74 6.18 2.88 -18.06
C LEU A 74 6.40 2.38 -19.50
N ASN A 75 6.25 1.07 -19.70
CA ASN A 75 6.44 0.43 -21.00
C ASN A 75 5.13 0.42 -21.84
N GLN A 76 4.18 1.29 -21.51
CA GLN A 76 2.87 1.35 -22.14
C GLN A 76 2.33 2.78 -22.13
N GLU A 77 1.32 3.04 -22.98
CA GLU A 77 0.63 4.32 -23.01
C GLU A 77 -0.06 4.62 -21.67
N ARG A 78 -0.13 5.91 -21.34
CA ARG A 78 -0.66 6.42 -20.07
C ARG A 78 -2.08 5.93 -19.79
N ASN A 79 -2.98 6.11 -20.76
CA ASN A 79 -4.39 5.76 -20.55
C ASN A 79 -4.59 4.25 -20.34
N VAL A 80 -3.80 3.43 -21.01
CA VAL A 80 -3.80 1.97 -20.82
C VAL A 80 -3.34 1.62 -19.41
N PHE A 81 -2.25 2.25 -18.96
CA PHE A 81 -1.76 2.04 -17.60
C PHE A 81 -2.79 2.47 -16.53
N LEU A 82 -3.44 3.61 -16.72
CA LEU A 82 -4.43 4.13 -15.74
C LEU A 82 -5.63 3.19 -15.61
N LYS A 83 -6.18 2.66 -16.70
CA LYS A 83 -7.27 1.69 -16.65
C LYS A 83 -6.89 0.44 -15.86
N LYS A 84 -5.67 -0.06 -16.06
CA LYS A 84 -5.13 -1.20 -15.30
C LYS A 84 -4.98 -0.86 -13.81
N ALA A 85 -4.44 0.30 -13.50
CA ALA A 85 -4.24 0.75 -12.12
C ALA A 85 -5.58 0.97 -11.38
N GLU A 86 -6.60 1.48 -12.05
CA GLU A 86 -7.95 1.62 -11.47
C GLU A 86 -8.58 0.25 -11.18
N LEU A 87 -8.46 -0.71 -12.10
CA LEU A 87 -8.87 -2.09 -11.84
C LEU A 87 -8.08 -2.69 -10.68
N GLY A 88 -6.76 -2.49 -10.66
CA GLY A 88 -5.88 -2.97 -9.60
C GLY A 88 -6.23 -2.40 -8.23
N LYS A 89 -6.57 -1.11 -8.17
CA LYS A 89 -7.08 -0.47 -6.97
C LYS A 89 -8.36 -1.14 -6.48
N LYS A 90 -9.33 -1.38 -7.38
CA LYS A 90 -10.56 -2.08 -7.01
C LYS A 90 -10.26 -3.46 -6.44
N LEU A 91 -9.37 -4.23 -7.06
CA LEU A 91 -8.95 -5.55 -6.56
C LEU A 91 -8.24 -5.46 -5.20
N PHE A 92 -7.35 -4.49 -5.00
CA PHE A 92 -6.59 -4.29 -3.77
C PHE A 92 -7.48 -4.07 -2.53
N PHE A 93 -8.61 -3.39 -2.70
CA PHE A 93 -9.57 -3.12 -1.63
C PHE A 93 -10.70 -4.15 -1.55
N ASP A 94 -10.80 -5.10 -2.50
CA ASP A 94 -11.91 -6.04 -2.55
C ASP A 94 -11.72 -7.21 -1.57
N ARG A 95 -12.54 -7.23 -0.53
CA ARG A 95 -12.54 -8.31 0.48
C ARG A 95 -12.91 -9.67 -0.09
N ARG A 96 -13.60 -9.71 -1.24
CA ARG A 96 -13.97 -10.95 -1.92
C ARG A 96 -12.78 -11.72 -2.47
N LEU A 97 -11.58 -11.11 -2.50
CA LEU A 97 -10.33 -11.80 -2.81
C LEU A 97 -9.81 -12.69 -1.66
N SER A 98 -10.46 -12.73 -0.50
CA SER A 98 -10.19 -13.73 0.54
C SER A 98 -11.20 -14.87 0.51
N ILE A 99 -10.86 -16.02 1.11
CA ILE A 99 -11.69 -17.24 1.05
C ILE A 99 -13.10 -16.99 1.61
N ASN A 100 -13.21 -16.25 2.70
CA ASN A 100 -14.46 -15.97 3.41
C ASN A 100 -15.05 -14.57 3.13
N ASN A 101 -14.53 -13.81 2.17
CA ASN A 101 -14.95 -12.47 1.78
C ASN A 101 -14.80 -11.39 2.88
N THR A 102 -13.90 -11.58 3.82
CA THR A 102 -13.74 -10.65 4.95
C THR A 102 -12.47 -9.84 4.91
N PHE A 103 -11.50 -10.19 4.06
CA PHE A 103 -10.15 -9.66 4.09
C PHE A 103 -9.65 -9.16 2.74
N SER A 104 -8.97 -8.03 2.71
CA SER A 104 -8.35 -7.44 1.51
C SER A 104 -6.90 -7.04 1.76
N CYS A 105 -6.15 -6.73 0.70
CA CYS A 105 -4.76 -6.26 0.80
C CYS A 105 -4.65 -5.02 1.71
N ALA A 106 -5.63 -4.09 1.60
CA ALA A 106 -5.67 -2.86 2.38
C ALA A 106 -5.83 -3.07 3.89
N MET A 107 -6.15 -4.28 4.36
CA MET A 107 -6.25 -4.56 5.81
C MET A 107 -4.91 -4.86 6.46
N CYS A 108 -3.90 -5.29 5.69
CA CYS A 108 -2.51 -5.37 6.13
C CYS A 108 -1.68 -4.18 5.65
N HIS A 109 -1.98 -3.68 4.45
CA HIS A 109 -1.35 -2.51 3.86
C HIS A 109 -2.28 -1.30 3.98
N ILE A 110 -2.40 -0.79 5.22
CA ILE A 110 -3.35 0.27 5.60
C ILE A 110 -2.90 1.60 4.99
N PRO A 111 -3.69 2.23 4.09
CA PRO A 111 -3.27 3.45 3.40
C PRO A 111 -2.90 4.59 4.35
N GLU A 112 -3.66 4.77 5.43
CA GLU A 112 -3.48 5.81 6.44
C GLU A 112 -2.20 5.61 7.26
N GLN A 113 -1.65 4.41 7.25
CA GLN A 113 -0.42 4.03 7.93
C GLN A 113 0.78 3.92 6.96
N GLY A 114 0.68 4.54 5.77
CA GLY A 114 1.73 4.44 4.76
C GLY A 114 1.76 3.09 4.03
N PHE A 115 0.60 2.46 3.87
CA PHE A 115 0.45 1.12 3.26
C PHE A 115 1.24 0.02 3.98
N THR A 116 1.32 0.12 5.30
CA THR A 116 1.86 -0.87 6.23
C THR A 116 0.92 -0.98 7.43
N ASN A 117 1.30 -1.69 8.48
CA ASN A 117 0.59 -1.74 9.75
C ASN A 117 1.51 -1.26 10.87
N ASN A 118 1.19 -0.12 11.49
CA ASN A 118 1.99 0.50 12.55
C ASN A 118 1.53 0.08 13.96
N GLU A 119 0.38 -0.56 14.09
CA GLU A 119 -0.23 -0.85 15.40
C GLU A 119 0.14 -2.23 15.91
N LEU A 120 0.41 -3.18 15.00
CA LEU A 120 0.72 -4.56 15.36
C LEU A 120 2.20 -4.87 15.06
N GLN A 121 2.81 -5.68 15.90
CA GLN A 121 4.18 -6.15 15.68
C GLN A 121 4.28 -7.00 14.41
N THR A 122 3.26 -7.81 14.13
CA THR A 122 3.16 -8.64 12.94
C THR A 122 1.79 -8.46 12.30
N ALA A 123 1.71 -8.60 10.98
CA ALA A 123 0.43 -8.54 10.29
C ALA A 123 -0.48 -9.70 10.71
N VAL A 124 -1.76 -9.40 10.84
CA VAL A 124 -2.81 -10.37 11.17
C VAL A 124 -3.76 -10.48 9.98
N GLY A 125 -3.88 -11.66 9.42
CA GLY A 125 -4.74 -11.91 8.28
C GLY A 125 -6.12 -12.44 8.67
N ILE A 126 -6.68 -13.22 7.76
CA ILE A 126 -8.01 -13.81 7.90
C ILE A 126 -8.17 -14.57 9.22
N GLU A 127 -9.34 -14.44 9.85
CA GLU A 127 -9.70 -15.16 11.10
C GLU A 127 -8.73 -14.92 12.26
N GLY A 128 -7.98 -13.79 12.24
CA GLY A 128 -7.04 -13.45 13.30
C GLY A 128 -5.74 -14.25 13.26
N ARG A 129 -5.41 -14.88 12.13
CA ARG A 129 -4.17 -15.65 11.97
C ARG A 129 -2.97 -14.71 11.84
N SER A 130 -1.99 -14.85 12.71
CA SER A 130 -0.79 -14.02 12.69
C SER A 130 0.23 -14.48 11.68
N ASN A 131 0.88 -13.50 11.04
CA ASN A 131 2.06 -13.72 10.23
C ASN A 131 3.34 -13.63 11.07
N LEU A 132 4.44 -14.17 10.55
CA LEU A 132 5.75 -14.12 11.21
C LEU A 132 6.39 -12.73 11.17
N ARG A 133 5.97 -11.88 10.23
CA ARG A 133 6.52 -10.55 9.97
C ARG A 133 5.41 -9.55 9.75
N ASN A 134 5.71 -8.27 9.96
CA ASN A 134 4.79 -7.20 9.60
C ASN A 134 4.71 -7.01 8.08
N SER A 135 3.62 -6.41 7.61
CA SER A 135 3.49 -6.00 6.21
C SER A 135 4.43 -4.82 5.93
N PRO A 136 5.32 -4.91 4.93
CA PRO A 136 6.16 -3.79 4.54
C PRO A 136 5.30 -2.68 3.91
N THR A 137 5.80 -1.45 3.95
CA THR A 137 5.16 -0.36 3.20
C THR A 137 5.16 -0.64 1.70
N LEU A 138 4.07 -0.27 1.01
CA LEU A 138 4.02 -0.28 -0.45
C LEU A 138 4.38 1.08 -1.07
N LEU A 139 4.64 2.11 -0.25
CA LEU A 139 5.13 3.37 -0.79
C LEU A 139 6.48 3.15 -1.48
N ASN A 140 6.58 3.62 -2.71
CA ASN A 140 7.79 3.50 -3.53
C ASN A 140 8.21 2.06 -3.86
N VAL A 141 7.35 1.07 -3.65
CA VAL A 141 7.66 -0.35 -3.86
C VAL A 141 8.13 -0.66 -5.29
N VAL A 142 7.70 0.11 -6.28
CA VAL A 142 8.11 -0.03 -7.68
C VAL A 142 9.62 0.13 -7.91
N TYR A 143 10.32 0.78 -6.99
CA TYR A 143 11.77 0.98 -7.06
C TYR A 143 12.56 -0.11 -6.33
N ASN A 144 11.89 -0.99 -5.59
CA ASN A 144 12.54 -2.07 -4.87
C ASN A 144 12.99 -3.18 -5.84
N LYS A 145 14.25 -3.59 -5.73
CA LYS A 145 14.79 -4.71 -6.51
C LYS A 145 14.33 -6.06 -5.97
N PHE A 146 14.11 -6.13 -4.67
CA PHE A 146 13.69 -7.31 -3.94
C PHE A 146 12.40 -7.04 -3.21
N LEU A 147 11.49 -8.01 -3.22
CA LEU A 147 10.20 -7.95 -2.56
C LEU A 147 10.14 -8.98 -1.43
N PHE A 148 9.26 -8.74 -0.47
CA PHE A 148 9.27 -9.34 0.86
C PHE A 148 10.52 -8.96 1.67
N HIS A 149 10.49 -9.25 2.98
CA HIS A 149 11.63 -8.97 3.88
C HIS A 149 12.85 -9.86 3.61
N ASP A 150 12.68 -10.97 2.93
CA ASP A 150 13.73 -11.94 2.60
C ASP A 150 14.14 -11.95 1.14
N GLY A 151 13.53 -11.06 0.33
CA GLY A 151 13.89 -10.89 -1.08
C GLY A 151 13.62 -12.09 -1.97
N ARG A 152 12.67 -12.96 -1.60
CA ARG A 152 12.35 -14.17 -2.34
C ARG A 152 11.58 -13.92 -3.65
N GLU A 153 11.21 -12.67 -3.93
CA GLU A 153 10.52 -12.30 -5.13
C GLU A 153 11.11 -11.02 -5.75
N PHE A 154 11.02 -10.87 -7.07
CA PHE A 154 11.61 -9.80 -7.85
C PHE A 154 10.60 -9.05 -8.73
N SER A 155 9.37 -9.51 -8.78
CA SER A 155 8.29 -8.98 -9.61
C SER A 155 7.04 -8.75 -8.78
N LEU A 156 6.48 -7.54 -8.88
CA LEU A 156 5.20 -7.22 -8.24
C LEU A 156 4.11 -8.16 -8.73
N GLN A 157 4.09 -8.50 -10.03
CA GLN A 157 3.10 -9.41 -10.60
C GLN A 157 3.15 -10.81 -9.98
N ASN A 158 4.33 -11.30 -9.63
CA ASN A 158 4.46 -12.60 -9.00
C ASN A 158 4.21 -12.53 -7.49
N GLN A 159 4.62 -11.45 -6.87
CA GLN A 159 4.53 -11.26 -5.42
C GLN A 159 3.10 -11.39 -4.90
N ILE A 160 2.12 -10.80 -5.59
CA ILE A 160 0.72 -10.73 -5.14
C ILE A 160 0.07 -12.10 -4.93
N TRP A 161 0.56 -13.16 -5.58
CA TRP A 161 -0.02 -14.49 -5.44
C TRP A 161 0.27 -15.12 -4.09
N GLN A 162 1.38 -14.77 -3.46
CA GLN A 162 1.74 -15.34 -2.17
C GLN A 162 0.75 -14.93 -1.07
N PRO A 163 0.45 -13.64 -0.81
CA PRO A 163 -0.55 -13.26 0.19
C PRO A 163 -1.97 -13.72 -0.15
N LEU A 164 -2.33 -13.83 -1.44
CA LEU A 164 -3.63 -14.36 -1.83
C LEU A 164 -3.79 -15.84 -1.44
N LEU A 165 -2.73 -16.64 -1.57
CA LEU A 165 -2.74 -18.07 -1.30
C LEU A 165 -2.32 -18.44 0.13
N ALA A 166 -1.59 -17.55 0.81
CA ALA A 166 -1.09 -17.82 2.17
C ALA A 166 -2.23 -18.04 3.16
N HIS A 167 -2.20 -19.19 3.85
CA HIS A 167 -3.22 -19.57 4.82
C HIS A 167 -3.39 -18.56 5.97
N SER A 168 -2.32 -17.89 6.38
CA SER A 168 -2.35 -16.86 7.42
C SER A 168 -2.74 -15.48 6.90
N GLU A 169 -2.96 -15.29 5.60
CA GLU A 169 -3.30 -13.99 4.99
C GLU A 169 -4.68 -14.03 4.36
N MET A 170 -4.84 -14.31 3.08
CA MET A 170 -6.15 -14.32 2.40
C MET A 170 -6.71 -15.72 2.17
N ALA A 171 -5.89 -16.77 2.35
CA ALA A 171 -6.21 -18.18 2.39
C ALA A 171 -6.98 -18.72 1.17
N MET A 172 -6.78 -18.17 -0.01
CA MET A 172 -7.41 -18.70 -1.21
C MET A 172 -6.81 -20.08 -1.58
N PRO A 173 -7.64 -21.07 -1.95
CA PRO A 173 -7.17 -22.43 -2.15
C PRO A 173 -6.32 -22.59 -3.41
N SER A 174 -6.53 -21.76 -4.42
CA SER A 174 -5.76 -21.77 -5.66
C SER A 174 -6.01 -20.53 -6.51
N ILE A 175 -5.09 -20.24 -7.44
CA ILE A 175 -5.25 -19.17 -8.44
C ILE A 175 -6.49 -19.42 -9.31
N GLY A 176 -6.72 -20.67 -9.72
CA GLY A 176 -7.91 -21.02 -10.51
C GLY A 176 -9.22 -20.74 -9.77
N PHE A 177 -9.25 -20.91 -8.45
CA PHE A 177 -10.40 -20.56 -7.63
C PHE A 177 -10.63 -19.04 -7.61
N ILE A 178 -9.57 -18.22 -7.50
CA ILE A 178 -9.65 -16.76 -7.56
C ILE A 178 -10.25 -16.30 -8.90
N ILE A 179 -9.75 -16.83 -10.01
CA ILE A 179 -10.25 -16.52 -11.36
C ILE A 179 -11.73 -16.89 -11.50
N LYS A 180 -12.12 -18.10 -11.05
CA LYS A 180 -13.51 -18.56 -11.09
C LYS A 180 -14.40 -17.63 -10.24
N LYS A 181 -13.96 -17.28 -9.06
CA LYS A 181 -14.69 -16.39 -8.14
C LYS A 181 -14.90 -15.01 -8.73
N LEU A 182 -13.86 -14.38 -9.29
CA LEU A 182 -13.97 -13.07 -9.94
C LEU A 182 -14.93 -13.09 -11.13
N LYS A 183 -14.95 -14.16 -11.93
CA LYS A 183 -15.89 -14.31 -13.05
C LYS A 183 -17.37 -14.38 -12.62
N LEU A 184 -17.64 -14.74 -11.37
CA LEU A 184 -18.99 -14.83 -10.82
C LEU A 184 -19.44 -13.51 -10.13
N ILE A 185 -18.58 -12.53 -10.05
CA ILE A 185 -18.89 -11.24 -9.43
C ILE A 185 -19.33 -10.26 -10.52
N ASP A 186 -20.53 -9.73 -10.40
CA ASP A 186 -21.09 -8.78 -11.35
C ASP A 186 -20.16 -7.57 -11.57
N GLY A 187 -20.01 -7.19 -12.84
CA GLY A 187 -19.24 -6.04 -13.28
C GLY A 187 -17.73 -6.25 -13.42
N TYR A 188 -17.17 -7.40 -12.96
CA TYR A 188 -15.72 -7.61 -13.17
C TYR A 188 -15.37 -7.96 -14.61
N ILE A 189 -16.22 -8.71 -15.31
CA ILE A 189 -15.96 -9.08 -16.71
C ILE A 189 -15.81 -7.83 -17.57
N GLU A 190 -16.72 -6.85 -17.42
CA GLU A 190 -16.73 -5.58 -18.16
C GLU A 190 -15.52 -4.71 -17.82
N ILE A 191 -15.15 -4.61 -16.54
CA ILE A 191 -14.01 -3.82 -16.10
C ILE A 191 -12.69 -4.43 -16.57
N PHE A 192 -12.58 -5.76 -16.55
CA PHE A 192 -11.42 -6.45 -17.11
C PHE A 192 -11.35 -6.28 -18.63
N GLU A 193 -12.49 -6.33 -19.34
CA GLU A 193 -12.51 -6.11 -20.79
C GLU A 193 -12.10 -4.67 -21.15
N ASP A 194 -12.50 -3.67 -20.36
CA ASP A 194 -12.07 -2.28 -20.56
C ASP A 194 -10.56 -2.09 -20.33
N ALA A 195 -10.00 -2.71 -19.28
CA ALA A 195 -8.57 -2.60 -18.94
C ALA A 195 -7.67 -3.52 -19.82
N TYR A 196 -8.18 -4.66 -20.25
CA TYR A 196 -7.47 -5.72 -20.98
C TYR A 196 -8.32 -6.28 -22.11
N PRO A 197 -8.56 -5.53 -23.21
CA PRO A 197 -9.43 -5.97 -24.29
C PRO A 197 -9.06 -7.36 -24.82
N ARG A 198 -10.03 -8.25 -24.87
CA ARG A 198 -9.91 -9.64 -25.37
C ARG A 198 -8.99 -10.57 -24.56
N LYS A 199 -8.50 -10.16 -23.39
CA LYS A 199 -7.66 -11.02 -22.53
C LYS A 199 -8.43 -11.65 -21.38
N GLY A 200 -9.57 -11.06 -21.00
CA GLY A 200 -10.43 -11.56 -19.92
C GLY A 200 -9.74 -11.59 -18.55
N ILE A 201 -10.35 -12.34 -17.63
CA ILE A 201 -9.84 -12.53 -16.27
C ILE A 201 -8.88 -13.72 -16.29
N SER A 202 -7.60 -13.47 -16.09
CA SER A 202 -6.53 -14.47 -16.12
C SER A 202 -5.49 -14.18 -15.02
N VAL A 203 -4.53 -15.10 -14.88
CA VAL A 203 -3.38 -14.92 -13.95
C VAL A 203 -2.65 -13.61 -14.25
N GLU A 204 -2.36 -13.39 -15.53
CA GLU A 204 -1.59 -12.24 -16.01
C GLU A 204 -2.36 -10.92 -15.79
N THR A 205 -3.67 -10.89 -16.11
CA THR A 205 -4.45 -9.65 -16.04
C THR A 205 -4.76 -9.23 -14.60
N ILE A 206 -4.99 -10.20 -13.70
CA ILE A 206 -5.17 -9.92 -12.27
C ILE A 206 -3.87 -9.36 -11.68
N SER A 207 -2.75 -10.04 -11.92
CA SER A 207 -1.47 -9.66 -11.34
C SER A 207 -0.95 -8.33 -11.90
N ASP A 208 -1.08 -8.10 -13.20
CA ASP A 208 -0.66 -6.85 -13.83
C ASP A 208 -1.54 -5.67 -13.38
N ALA A 209 -2.83 -5.90 -13.12
CA ALA A 209 -3.71 -4.86 -12.60
C ALA A 209 -3.30 -4.43 -11.19
N ILE A 210 -3.15 -5.36 -10.25
CA ILE A 210 -2.76 -5.06 -8.87
C ILE A 210 -1.37 -4.42 -8.84
N ALA A 211 -0.39 -4.98 -9.57
CA ALA A 211 0.93 -4.41 -9.70
C ALA A 211 0.90 -2.98 -10.29
N SER A 212 0.05 -2.73 -11.30
CA SER A 212 -0.14 -1.39 -11.86
C SER A 212 -0.64 -0.39 -10.81
N TYR A 213 -1.54 -0.81 -9.92
CA TYR A 213 -1.97 0.04 -8.80
C TYR A 213 -0.81 0.29 -7.82
N GLU A 214 -0.09 -0.75 -7.40
CA GLU A 214 1.05 -0.60 -6.48
C GLU A 214 2.14 0.32 -7.06
N MET A 215 2.35 0.29 -8.38
CA MET A 215 3.26 1.21 -9.07
C MET A 215 2.83 2.68 -8.97
N THR A 216 1.57 2.98 -8.67
CA THR A 216 1.09 4.35 -8.43
C THR A 216 1.35 4.86 -7.03
N LEU A 217 1.73 3.98 -6.09
CA LEU A 217 1.96 4.33 -4.69
C LEU A 217 3.34 4.98 -4.51
N ILE A 218 3.50 6.16 -5.10
CA ILE A 218 4.75 6.91 -5.11
C ILE A 218 4.68 8.05 -4.10
N SER A 219 5.72 8.20 -3.29
CA SER A 219 5.85 9.25 -2.28
C SER A 219 7.24 9.87 -2.36
N GLY A 220 7.32 11.05 -2.94
CA GLY A 220 8.47 11.94 -3.01
C GLY A 220 8.10 13.34 -2.58
N ASN A 221 8.92 14.35 -2.91
CA ASN A 221 8.74 15.73 -2.47
C ASN A 221 8.74 15.90 -0.94
N SER A 222 9.42 15.02 -0.22
CA SER A 222 9.59 15.16 1.22
C SER A 222 10.33 16.47 1.56
N LYS A 223 10.29 16.89 2.82
CA LYS A 223 11.10 18.02 3.28
C LYS A 223 12.59 17.80 3.04
N PHE A 224 13.06 16.54 3.14
CA PHE A 224 14.41 16.17 2.78
C PHE A 224 14.67 16.39 1.28
N ASP A 225 13.78 15.94 0.42
CA ASP A 225 13.93 16.10 -1.03
C ASP A 225 13.93 17.57 -1.44
N GLN A 226 13.05 18.37 -0.85
CA GLN A 226 12.99 19.82 -1.08
C GLN A 226 14.30 20.50 -0.67
N TRP A 227 14.87 20.12 0.46
CA TRP A 227 16.15 20.64 0.93
C TRP A 227 17.30 20.16 0.05
N PHE A 228 17.45 18.83 -0.09
CA PHE A 228 18.66 18.24 -0.68
C PHE A 228 18.71 18.40 -2.20
N TYR A 229 17.62 18.06 -2.87
CA TYR A 229 17.50 18.13 -4.34
C TYR A 229 16.91 19.45 -4.82
N GLY A 230 15.94 20.00 -4.09
CA GLY A 230 15.25 21.25 -4.41
C GLY A 230 16.02 22.50 -4.00
N LYS A 231 17.10 22.36 -3.20
CA LYS A 231 17.92 23.46 -2.69
C LYS A 231 17.16 24.48 -1.83
N ASP A 232 16.02 24.07 -1.27
CA ASP A 232 15.29 24.88 -0.29
C ASP A 232 15.90 24.73 1.11
N ASN A 233 16.79 25.66 1.47
CA ASN A 233 17.47 25.65 2.76
C ASN A 233 16.54 25.82 3.97
N LYS A 234 15.26 26.18 3.76
CA LYS A 234 14.25 26.34 4.82
C LYS A 234 13.36 25.10 4.99
N ALA A 235 13.47 24.10 4.11
CA ALA A 235 12.61 22.92 4.12
C ALA A 235 12.80 22.05 5.38
N ILE A 236 14.02 22.02 5.96
CA ILE A 236 14.34 21.30 7.20
C ILE A 236 15.05 22.22 8.21
N SER A 237 15.00 21.85 9.49
CA SER A 237 15.69 22.59 10.56
C SER A 237 17.22 22.43 10.47
N ASP A 238 17.94 23.35 11.12
CA ASP A 238 19.41 23.27 11.19
C ASP A 238 19.87 22.03 11.97
N ASP A 239 19.12 21.59 12.96
CA ASP A 239 19.42 20.34 13.67
C ASP A 239 19.22 19.11 12.79
N ALA A 240 18.21 19.10 11.91
CA ALA A 240 18.05 18.04 10.90
C ALA A 240 19.21 18.02 9.90
N LYS A 241 19.75 19.18 9.50
CA LYS A 241 20.96 19.28 8.64
C LYS A 241 22.19 18.69 9.34
N LYS A 242 22.43 19.08 10.61
CA LYS A 242 23.49 18.48 11.43
C LYS A 242 23.33 16.97 11.59
N GLY A 243 22.07 16.51 11.78
CA GLY A 243 21.74 15.07 11.80
C GLY A 243 22.14 14.37 10.51
N PHE A 244 21.87 14.99 9.37
CA PHE A 244 22.27 14.44 8.08
C PHE A 244 23.80 14.42 7.88
N GLU A 245 24.53 15.43 8.37
CA GLU A 245 25.99 15.41 8.39
C GLU A 245 26.55 14.22 9.18
N ILE A 246 25.93 13.89 10.31
CA ILE A 246 26.27 12.70 11.09
C ILE A 246 25.92 11.42 10.33
N PHE A 247 24.72 11.37 9.72
CA PHE A 247 24.24 10.25 8.93
C PHE A 247 25.16 9.94 7.75
N ALA A 248 25.57 10.96 7.01
CA ALA A 248 26.45 10.83 5.84
C ALA A 248 27.93 10.71 6.20
N GLY A 249 28.33 11.23 7.37
CA GLY A 249 29.72 11.27 7.83
C GLY A 249 30.03 10.20 8.87
N LYS A 250 30.29 10.63 10.12
CA LYS A 250 30.77 9.74 11.19
C LYS A 250 29.84 8.59 11.56
N GLY A 251 28.54 8.74 11.35
CA GLY A 251 27.54 7.70 11.58
C GLY A 251 27.59 6.58 10.55
N ASN A 252 28.12 6.87 9.36
CA ASN A 252 28.26 5.97 8.21
C ASN A 252 26.94 5.27 7.79
N CYS A 253 25.78 5.85 8.14
CA CYS A 253 24.47 5.25 7.82
C CYS A 253 24.22 5.23 6.30
N ILE A 254 24.81 6.20 5.57
CA ILE A 254 24.70 6.31 4.11
C ILE A 254 25.28 5.11 3.36
N ALA A 255 26.15 4.32 4.01
CA ALA A 255 26.74 3.12 3.41
C ALA A 255 25.69 2.06 3.05
N CYS A 256 24.58 2.01 3.79
CA CYS A 256 23.44 1.12 3.54
C CYS A 256 22.21 1.92 3.10
N HIS A 257 21.99 3.10 3.69
CA HIS A 257 20.88 3.99 3.36
C HIS A 257 21.31 4.96 2.26
N ALA A 258 21.37 4.48 1.02
CA ALA A 258 21.97 5.19 -0.11
C ALA A 258 21.21 6.48 -0.47
N VAL A 259 21.98 7.56 -0.61
CA VAL A 259 21.55 8.84 -1.17
C VAL A 259 22.32 9.10 -2.46
N ASN A 260 21.64 9.06 -3.59
CA ASN A 260 22.22 9.24 -4.90
C ASN A 260 22.25 10.74 -5.30
N LYS A 261 22.89 11.04 -6.42
CA LYS A 261 23.03 12.42 -6.92
C LYS A 261 21.67 13.08 -7.23
N ASP A 262 20.70 12.30 -7.71
CA ASP A 262 19.42 12.78 -8.25
C ASP A 262 18.18 12.20 -7.56
N HIS A 263 18.37 11.24 -6.63
CA HIS A 263 17.29 10.63 -5.85
C HIS A 263 17.82 9.98 -4.57
N ALA A 264 16.94 9.80 -3.57
CA ALA A 264 17.23 9.07 -2.35
C ALA A 264 16.09 8.13 -1.99
N LEU A 265 16.29 6.85 -2.21
CA LEU A 265 15.39 5.80 -1.73
C LEU A 265 15.80 5.30 -0.35
N PHE A 266 16.96 5.70 0.16
CA PHE A 266 17.54 5.28 1.43
C PHE A 266 17.70 3.76 1.56
N ILE A 267 17.87 3.06 0.44
CA ILE A 267 18.16 1.63 0.36
C ILE A 267 19.29 1.39 -0.65
N ASP A 268 20.09 0.37 -0.43
CA ASP A 268 21.12 -0.09 -1.36
C ASP A 268 20.72 -1.38 -2.10
N ASN A 269 19.53 -1.90 -1.82
CA ASN A 269 19.01 -3.17 -2.35
C ASN A 269 19.94 -4.35 -2.07
N LYS A 270 20.51 -4.42 -0.88
CA LYS A 270 21.35 -5.54 -0.41
C LYS A 270 20.81 -6.08 0.91
N PHE A 271 21.32 -7.23 1.27
CA PHE A 271 21.09 -7.86 2.58
C PHE A 271 22.27 -7.63 3.48
N HIS A 272 22.01 -7.12 4.69
CA HIS A 272 23.04 -6.83 5.68
C HIS A 272 22.82 -7.66 6.94
N ASN A 273 23.88 -8.32 7.42
CA ASN A 273 23.85 -8.98 8.70
C ASN A 273 24.19 -7.96 9.82
N THR A 274 23.17 -7.45 10.48
CA THR A 274 23.32 -6.49 11.59
C THR A 274 23.49 -7.17 12.95
N GLY A 275 23.52 -8.50 13.00
CA GLY A 275 23.64 -9.27 14.25
C GLY A 275 22.37 -9.35 15.09
N ILE A 276 21.26 -8.70 14.69
CA ILE A 276 20.02 -8.69 15.48
C ILE A 276 19.44 -10.10 15.64
N GLY A 277 19.44 -10.90 14.58
CA GLY A 277 19.03 -12.30 14.65
C GLY A 277 19.89 -13.12 15.61
N TYR A 278 21.21 -12.89 15.59
CA TYR A 278 22.14 -13.53 16.50
C TYR A 278 21.89 -13.13 17.96
N VAL A 279 21.75 -11.84 18.25
CA VAL A 279 21.42 -11.34 19.58
C VAL A 279 20.11 -11.93 20.11
N ASN A 280 19.10 -11.99 19.26
CA ASN A 280 17.80 -12.56 19.62
C ASN A 280 17.84 -14.07 19.84
N SER A 281 18.74 -14.81 19.15
CA SER A 281 18.92 -16.25 19.31
C SER A 281 19.82 -16.61 20.49
N MET A 282 20.81 -15.77 20.84
CA MET A 282 21.79 -16.04 21.86
C MET A 282 21.39 -15.62 23.29
N GLY A 283 20.22 -15.03 23.48
CA GLY A 283 19.81 -14.80 24.85
C GLY A 283 19.35 -13.42 25.22
N GLY A 284 18.32 -12.96 24.61
CA GLY A 284 17.41 -12.13 25.39
C GLY A 284 16.81 -13.02 26.49
N GLU A 285 17.23 -12.86 27.69
CA GLU A 285 16.69 -13.24 29.01
C GLU A 285 15.70 -14.43 29.17
N ASN A 286 15.34 -15.19 28.13
CA ASN A 286 14.46 -16.34 28.22
C ASN A 286 15.22 -17.66 27.97
N LYS A 287 15.71 -18.24 29.04
CA LYS A 287 16.42 -19.54 29.07
C LYS A 287 15.61 -20.72 28.49
N ASN A 288 14.38 -20.54 28.10
CA ASN A 288 13.48 -21.59 27.62
C ASN A 288 13.20 -21.56 26.11
N GLY A 289 13.91 -20.75 25.33
CA GLY A 289 13.79 -20.75 23.87
C GLY A 289 12.42 -20.29 23.32
N LYS A 290 11.57 -19.70 24.15
CA LYS A 290 10.25 -19.20 23.75
C LYS A 290 10.13 -17.68 23.93
N LYS A 291 9.56 -17.00 22.93
CA LYS A 291 9.22 -15.58 22.99
C LYS A 291 7.71 -15.40 22.93
N ARG A 292 7.19 -14.58 23.82
CA ARG A 292 5.77 -14.23 23.82
C ARG A 292 5.48 -13.25 22.70
N VAL A 293 4.61 -13.65 21.79
CA VAL A 293 4.19 -12.84 20.63
C VAL A 293 2.72 -12.52 20.74
N GLN A 294 2.34 -11.27 20.50
CA GLN A 294 0.97 -10.86 20.48
C GLN A 294 0.33 -11.25 19.13
N LEU A 295 -0.73 -12.03 19.13
CA LEU A 295 -1.48 -12.46 17.96
C LEU A 295 -2.58 -11.46 17.58
N SER A 296 -3.20 -10.88 18.59
CA SER A 296 -4.23 -9.84 18.48
C SER A 296 -4.28 -9.07 19.79
N PRO A 297 -4.93 -7.91 19.89
CA PRO A 297 -5.05 -7.19 21.15
C PRO A 297 -5.53 -8.10 22.28
N GLY A 298 -4.67 -8.27 23.31
CA GLY A 298 -4.93 -9.12 24.48
C GLY A 298 -4.67 -10.61 24.30
N ASN A 299 -4.36 -11.10 23.09
CA ASN A 299 -4.10 -12.52 22.83
C ASN A 299 -2.62 -12.76 22.50
N TYR A 300 -1.95 -13.60 23.28
CA TYR A 300 -0.51 -13.87 23.17
C TYR A 300 -0.25 -15.37 23.07
N VAL A 301 0.77 -15.75 22.30
CA VAL A 301 1.30 -17.11 22.25
C VAL A 301 2.80 -17.10 22.46
N ASP A 302 3.32 -18.18 23.04
CA ASP A 302 4.75 -18.41 23.16
C ASP A 302 5.22 -19.19 21.94
N VAL A 303 6.14 -18.60 21.15
CA VAL A 303 6.73 -19.19 19.94
C VAL A 303 8.21 -19.48 20.18
N ASP A 304 8.72 -20.54 19.57
CA ASP A 304 10.13 -20.92 19.68
C ASP A 304 11.02 -19.85 19.03
N VAL A 305 12.10 -19.46 19.71
CA VAL A 305 13.01 -18.38 19.28
C VAL A 305 13.75 -18.72 17.99
N GLU A 306 13.95 -20.00 17.69
CA GLU A 306 14.57 -20.46 16.44
C GLU A 306 13.82 -19.97 15.19
N ILE A 307 12.51 -19.83 15.28
CA ILE A 307 11.67 -19.33 14.17
C ILE A 307 11.91 -17.83 13.92
N ILE A 308 12.41 -17.09 14.92
CA ILE A 308 12.62 -15.63 14.83
C ILE A 308 14.04 -15.31 14.34
N SER A 309 14.99 -16.25 14.46
CA SER A 309 16.42 -16.03 14.16
C SER A 309 16.72 -15.82 12.66
N LEU A 310 15.80 -16.17 11.78
CA LEU A 310 15.94 -16.03 10.33
C LEU A 310 15.46 -14.67 9.79
N SER A 311 15.16 -13.69 10.63
CA SER A 311 14.79 -12.37 10.14
C SER A 311 16.03 -11.63 9.62
N LEU A 312 16.32 -11.79 8.35
CA LEU A 312 17.12 -10.85 7.60
C LEU A 312 16.35 -9.52 7.60
N ILE A 313 16.93 -8.50 8.20
CA ILE A 313 16.36 -7.16 8.19
C ILE A 313 16.77 -6.54 6.87
N HIS A 314 15.78 -6.26 6.03
CA HIS A 314 15.96 -5.35 4.92
C HIS A 314 16.07 -3.93 5.47
N ILE A 315 17.15 -3.27 5.18
CA ILE A 315 17.31 -1.83 5.36
C ILE A 315 17.13 -1.14 4.02
#